data_12eeacccc2da3c3adee68880fab5af90
#
_entry.id   12eeacccc2da3c3adee68880fab5af90
#
_cell.length_a   1.000
_cell.length_b   1.000
_cell.length_c   1.000
_cell.angle_alpha   90.00
_cell.angle_beta   90.00
_cell.angle_gamma   90.00
#
_symmetry.space_group_name_H-M   'P 1'
#
loop_
_entity.id
_entity.type
_entity.pdbx_description
1 polymer ?
#
loop_
_entity_poly.entity_id
_entity_poly.type
_entity_poly.pdbx_seq_one_letter_code
_entity_poly.pdbx_strand_id
1 'polypeptide(L)'
;MESSDRSYVVIITARDEARYLQGTIDSIAGQTLLPVEMVIVNDGSRDETGAIADAAAEKHAWIHVVHRDDRGERKVGGGVVETFYAGYEALRTRDFAYQCKLDGDLTLPPGYFEGIIRKMEADPALGGASGKVFNPVGDGAVKEERIIDDMVSGAVNFWRRACWDQIGGYVRMVMWDGIAMHRARMFGWRTRSFRDKDLEIIHHRLMGSSHKNILHGRMRWGRGQWFMGCHPLYILASGVNRMF
;
A
#
# COMPACT_ATOMS: atom_id res chain seq x y z
N MET A 1 -8.94 19.80 -24.97
CA MET A 1 -8.88 18.91 -23.77
C MET A 1 -7.40 18.56 -23.62
N GLU A 2 -6.72 19.21 -22.68
CA GLU A 2 -5.38 18.78 -22.31
C GLU A 2 -5.46 17.33 -21.84
N SER A 3 -4.59 16.48 -22.38
CA SER A 3 -4.44 15.11 -21.92
C SER A 3 -4.08 15.19 -20.43
N SER A 4 -4.94 14.69 -19.54
CA SER A 4 -4.59 14.63 -18.12
C SER A 4 -3.34 13.77 -17.99
N ASP A 5 -2.36 14.25 -17.23
CA ASP A 5 -1.15 13.47 -16.95
C ASP A 5 -1.53 12.25 -16.11
N ARG A 6 -1.32 11.05 -16.68
CA ARG A 6 -1.60 9.75 -16.08
C ARG A 6 -0.35 9.05 -15.57
N SER A 7 0.79 9.76 -15.56
CA SER A 7 2.04 9.20 -15.08
C SER A 7 1.96 8.84 -13.60
N TYR A 8 2.46 7.66 -13.26
CA TYR A 8 2.52 7.23 -11.87
C TYR A 8 3.76 6.39 -11.59
N VAL A 9 4.15 6.38 -10.31
CA VAL A 9 5.25 5.57 -9.80
C VAL A 9 4.74 4.56 -8.78
N VAL A 10 5.43 3.42 -8.67
CA VAL A 10 5.12 2.38 -7.69
C VAL A 10 6.33 2.14 -6.78
N ILE A 11 6.11 2.10 -5.48
CA ILE A 11 7.11 1.69 -4.50
C ILE A 11 6.62 0.43 -3.80
N ILE A 12 7.30 -0.70 -4.04
CA ILE A 12 7.04 -1.98 -3.38
C ILE A 12 7.94 -2.08 -2.15
N THR A 13 7.32 -2.37 -0.99
CA THR A 13 8.04 -2.67 0.23
C THR A 13 8.03 -4.17 0.47
N ALA A 14 9.18 -4.84 0.40
CA ALA A 14 9.29 -6.29 0.52
C ALA A 14 10.28 -6.71 1.60
N ARG A 15 9.88 -7.66 2.46
CA ARG A 15 10.76 -8.37 3.39
C ARG A 15 10.28 -9.80 3.58
N ASP A 16 11.11 -10.76 3.19
CA ASP A 16 10.82 -12.20 3.21
C ASP A 16 9.51 -12.51 2.46
N GLU A 17 9.46 -12.07 1.19
CA GLU A 17 8.31 -12.16 0.29
C GLU A 17 8.56 -13.05 -0.94
N ALA A 18 9.61 -13.90 -0.92
CA ALA A 18 10.00 -14.72 -2.07
C ALA A 18 8.82 -15.54 -2.66
N ARG A 19 7.89 -15.97 -1.81
CA ARG A 19 6.71 -16.76 -2.24
C ARG A 19 5.75 -15.98 -3.14
N TYR A 20 5.63 -14.67 -2.97
CA TYR A 20 4.55 -13.88 -3.61
C TYR A 20 5.06 -12.76 -4.51
N LEU A 21 6.28 -12.28 -4.27
CA LEU A 21 6.81 -11.08 -4.92
C LEU A 21 6.82 -11.19 -6.45
N GLN A 22 7.18 -12.36 -7.01
CA GLN A 22 7.16 -12.56 -8.45
C GLN A 22 5.75 -12.33 -9.03
N GLY A 23 4.72 -12.92 -8.41
CA GLY A 23 3.33 -12.73 -8.84
C GLY A 23 2.86 -11.28 -8.73
N THR A 24 3.32 -10.54 -7.70
CA THR A 24 3.06 -9.11 -7.57
C THR A 24 3.69 -8.32 -8.71
N ILE A 25 4.97 -8.57 -9.02
CA ILE A 25 5.69 -7.93 -10.13
C ILE A 25 5.01 -8.23 -11.46
N ASP A 26 4.68 -9.50 -11.73
CA ASP A 26 4.03 -9.92 -12.98
C ASP A 26 2.66 -9.25 -13.14
N SER A 27 1.89 -9.08 -12.05
CA SER A 27 0.61 -8.38 -12.08
C SER A 27 0.74 -6.89 -12.42
N ILE A 28 1.87 -6.26 -12.07
CA ILE A 28 2.15 -4.86 -12.43
C ILE A 28 2.68 -4.79 -13.86
N ALA A 29 3.55 -5.71 -14.27
CA ALA A 29 4.07 -5.76 -15.64
C ALA A 29 2.96 -6.08 -16.68
N GLY A 30 1.88 -6.73 -16.25
CA GLY A 30 0.69 -7.01 -17.05
C GLY A 30 -0.38 -5.91 -17.06
N GLN A 31 -0.11 -4.73 -16.50
CA GLN A 31 -1.09 -3.65 -16.48
C GLN A 31 -1.29 -3.02 -17.88
N THR A 32 -2.52 -2.57 -18.16
CA THR A 32 -2.85 -1.82 -19.39
C THR A 32 -2.16 -0.46 -19.47
N LEU A 33 -1.90 0.14 -18.31
CA LEU A 33 -1.10 1.34 -18.15
C LEU A 33 0.06 1.03 -17.20
N LEU A 34 1.29 1.05 -17.73
CA LEU A 34 2.49 0.78 -16.93
C LEU A 34 2.93 2.01 -16.12
N PRO A 35 3.55 1.81 -14.94
CA PRO A 35 4.18 2.90 -14.21
C PRO A 35 5.36 3.47 -15.00
N VAL A 36 5.63 4.76 -14.85
CA VAL A 36 6.85 5.36 -15.41
C VAL A 36 8.10 4.88 -14.71
N GLU A 37 7.95 4.47 -13.45
CA GLU A 37 9.03 3.91 -12.64
C GLU A 37 8.47 3.04 -11.50
N MET A 38 9.12 1.92 -11.21
CA MET A 38 8.86 1.09 -10.04
C MET A 38 10.14 0.86 -9.25
N VAL A 39 10.09 1.12 -7.95
CA VAL A 39 11.18 0.81 -7.02
C VAL A 39 10.76 -0.34 -6.13
N ILE A 40 11.52 -1.43 -6.14
CA ILE A 40 11.36 -2.54 -5.21
C ILE A 40 12.37 -2.35 -4.08
N VAL A 41 11.88 -2.19 -2.85
CA VAL A 41 12.75 -2.07 -1.68
C VAL A 41 12.79 -3.40 -0.95
N ASN A 42 13.92 -4.09 -1.06
CA ASN A 42 14.25 -5.27 -0.27
C ASN A 42 14.76 -4.83 1.11
N ASP A 43 13.91 -4.95 2.14
CA ASP A 43 14.18 -4.48 3.50
C ASP A 43 14.96 -5.52 4.33
N GLY A 44 16.11 -5.97 3.81
CA GLY A 44 16.99 -6.92 4.47
C GLY A 44 16.39 -8.32 4.57
N SER A 45 15.80 -8.83 3.48
CA SER A 45 15.27 -10.20 3.42
C SER A 45 16.36 -11.24 3.53
N ARG A 46 16.01 -12.41 4.07
CA ARG A 46 16.90 -13.57 4.23
C ARG A 46 16.59 -14.71 3.26
N ASP A 47 15.48 -14.57 2.52
CA ASP A 47 15.04 -15.48 1.48
C ASP A 47 15.39 -14.93 0.07
N GLU A 48 14.88 -15.57 -0.98
CA GLU A 48 15.13 -15.21 -2.38
C GLU A 48 14.47 -13.88 -2.82
N THR A 49 13.87 -13.10 -1.91
CA THR A 49 13.19 -11.82 -2.24
C THR A 49 14.10 -10.86 -3.00
N GLY A 50 15.38 -10.75 -2.57
CA GLY A 50 16.36 -9.89 -3.24
C GLY A 50 16.64 -10.35 -4.67
N ALA A 51 16.93 -11.63 -4.85
CA ALA A 51 17.24 -12.21 -6.17
C ALA A 51 16.05 -12.08 -7.15
N ILE A 52 14.81 -12.27 -6.67
CA ILE A 52 13.59 -12.06 -7.47
C ILE A 52 13.47 -10.60 -7.92
N ALA A 53 13.74 -9.65 -7.02
CA ALA A 53 13.68 -8.22 -7.34
C ALA A 53 14.75 -7.84 -8.38
N ASP A 54 15.98 -8.33 -8.24
CA ASP A 54 17.08 -8.08 -9.17
C ASP A 54 16.79 -8.63 -10.56
N ALA A 55 16.29 -9.86 -10.66
CA ALA A 55 15.89 -10.47 -11.92
C ALA A 55 14.78 -9.66 -12.61
N ALA A 56 13.85 -9.06 -11.86
CA ALA A 56 12.84 -8.18 -12.42
C ALA A 56 13.43 -6.87 -12.97
N ALA A 57 14.42 -6.29 -12.29
CA ALA A 57 15.11 -5.08 -12.74
C ALA A 57 15.96 -5.34 -14.00
N GLU A 58 16.56 -6.52 -14.13
CA GLU A 58 17.26 -6.92 -15.35
C GLU A 58 16.31 -7.05 -16.55
N LYS A 59 15.08 -7.54 -16.32
CA LYS A 59 14.07 -7.76 -17.35
C LYS A 59 13.34 -6.48 -17.78
N HIS A 60 13.17 -5.51 -16.87
CA HIS A 60 12.35 -4.33 -17.09
C HIS A 60 13.10 -3.04 -16.74
N ALA A 61 13.46 -2.25 -17.73
CA ALA A 61 14.25 -1.00 -17.56
C ALA A 61 13.59 0.07 -16.65
N TRP A 62 12.27 -0.01 -16.45
CA TRP A 62 11.51 0.87 -15.57
C TRP A 62 11.45 0.38 -14.12
N ILE A 63 12.05 -0.79 -13.82
CA ILE A 63 12.17 -1.33 -12.46
C ILE A 63 13.60 -1.16 -11.98
N HIS A 64 13.78 -0.77 -10.73
CA HIS A 64 15.06 -0.88 -10.05
C HIS A 64 14.88 -1.25 -8.58
N VAL A 65 15.96 -1.69 -7.95
CA VAL A 65 15.95 -2.28 -6.62
C VAL A 65 16.77 -1.45 -5.66
N VAL A 66 16.28 -1.32 -4.44
CA VAL A 66 17.02 -0.80 -3.29
C VAL A 66 17.15 -1.90 -2.26
N HIS A 67 18.37 -2.35 -2.00
CA HIS A 67 18.66 -3.28 -0.92
C HIS A 67 19.00 -2.51 0.35
N ARG A 68 18.33 -2.85 1.44
CA ARG A 68 18.63 -2.33 2.79
C ARG A 68 19.29 -3.42 3.64
N ASP A 69 20.10 -3.01 4.59
CA ASP A 69 20.71 -3.93 5.54
C ASP A 69 19.65 -4.63 6.41
N ASP A 70 19.92 -5.90 6.75
CA ASP A 70 19.07 -6.64 7.67
C ASP A 70 19.18 -6.07 9.08
N ARG A 71 18.07 -5.53 9.58
CA ARG A 71 17.95 -4.99 10.94
C ARG A 71 17.79 -6.06 12.02
N GLY A 72 17.83 -7.34 11.64
CA GLY A 72 17.59 -8.45 12.55
C GLY A 72 16.12 -8.72 12.87
N GLU A 73 15.22 -7.76 12.66
CA GLU A 73 13.80 -7.90 12.95
C GLU A 73 12.89 -7.22 11.91
N ARG A 74 11.67 -7.73 11.75
CA ARG A 74 10.61 -7.09 10.96
C ARG A 74 9.98 -5.98 11.80
N LYS A 75 10.25 -4.72 11.44
CA LYS A 75 9.68 -3.54 12.11
C LYS A 75 8.39 -3.12 11.43
N VAL A 76 7.25 -3.43 12.02
CA VAL A 76 5.92 -3.04 11.52
C VAL A 76 5.57 -1.58 11.88
N GLY A 77 4.66 -0.97 11.14
CA GLY A 77 4.29 0.44 11.33
C GLY A 77 5.37 1.38 10.79
N GLY A 78 6.11 2.06 11.66
CA GLY A 78 7.16 2.99 11.25
C GLY A 78 8.23 2.38 10.34
N GLY A 79 8.53 1.08 10.48
CA GLY A 79 9.48 0.38 9.62
C GLY A 79 9.02 0.26 8.18
N VAL A 80 7.72 0.02 7.94
CA VAL A 80 7.16 0.02 6.57
C VAL A 80 7.31 1.39 5.92
N VAL A 81 7.10 2.46 6.69
CA VAL A 81 7.26 3.84 6.21
C VAL A 81 8.73 4.17 5.92
N GLU A 82 9.67 3.72 6.76
CA GLU A 82 11.11 3.87 6.52
C GLU A 82 11.53 3.15 5.22
N THR A 83 10.99 1.94 4.99
CA THR A 83 11.22 1.17 3.76
C THR A 83 10.62 1.88 2.55
N PHE A 84 9.39 2.38 2.67
CA PHE A 84 8.75 3.17 1.61
C PHE A 84 9.58 4.41 1.24
N TYR A 85 10.04 5.19 2.23
CA TYR A 85 10.84 6.38 1.93
C TYR A 85 12.20 6.06 1.32
N ALA A 86 12.84 4.95 1.68
CA ALA A 86 14.05 4.52 1.00
C ALA A 86 13.81 4.34 -0.51
N GLY A 87 12.66 3.75 -0.90
CA GLY A 87 12.28 3.65 -2.31
C GLY A 87 11.86 4.97 -2.92
N TYR A 88 11.10 5.78 -2.19
CA TYR A 88 10.65 7.09 -2.68
C TYR A 88 11.81 8.06 -2.93
N GLU A 89 12.82 8.06 -2.08
CA GLU A 89 14.04 8.85 -2.22
C GLU A 89 14.92 8.35 -3.38
N ALA A 90 14.88 7.06 -3.69
CA ALA A 90 15.60 6.43 -4.79
C ALA A 90 14.93 6.61 -6.17
N LEU A 91 13.72 7.14 -6.24
CA LEU A 91 13.07 7.46 -7.52
C LEU A 91 13.97 8.36 -8.37
N ARG A 92 14.18 7.98 -9.62
CA ARG A 92 14.96 8.74 -10.63
C ARG A 92 14.11 9.83 -11.25
N THR A 93 12.80 9.56 -11.48
CA THR A 93 11.85 10.58 -11.92
C THR A 93 11.26 11.35 -10.74
N ARG A 94 11.00 12.64 -10.95
CA ARG A 94 10.23 13.49 -10.02
C ARG A 94 8.98 14.04 -10.68
N ASP A 95 8.79 13.74 -11.95
CA ASP A 95 7.64 14.16 -12.75
C ASP A 95 6.64 13.00 -12.87
N PHE A 96 5.63 13.02 -12.02
CA PHE A 96 4.52 12.06 -11.99
C PHE A 96 3.29 12.67 -11.32
N ALA A 97 2.12 12.31 -11.81
CA ALA A 97 0.84 12.80 -11.29
C ALA A 97 0.34 11.98 -10.10
N TYR A 98 0.74 10.70 -10.01
CA TYR A 98 0.29 9.80 -8.95
C TYR A 98 1.43 8.91 -8.45
N GLN A 99 1.27 8.41 -7.23
CA GLN A 99 2.20 7.46 -6.63
C GLN A 99 1.46 6.35 -5.90
N CYS A 100 2.04 5.17 -5.88
CA CYS A 100 1.52 3.99 -5.20
C CYS A 100 2.54 3.44 -4.21
N LYS A 101 2.14 3.26 -2.95
CA LYS A 101 2.79 2.32 -2.04
C LYS A 101 2.09 0.99 -2.18
N LEU A 102 2.85 -0.08 -2.39
CA LEU A 102 2.35 -1.43 -2.60
C LEU A 102 3.09 -2.44 -1.72
N ASP A 103 2.36 -3.42 -1.15
CA ASP A 103 2.97 -4.58 -0.50
C ASP A 103 3.41 -5.62 -1.53
N GLY A 104 4.39 -6.46 -1.18
CA GLY A 104 5.00 -7.44 -2.10
C GLY A 104 4.23 -8.77 -2.24
N ASP A 105 3.00 -8.86 -1.73
CA ASP A 105 2.18 -10.08 -1.68
C ASP A 105 0.76 -9.89 -2.23
N LEU A 106 0.64 -9.02 -3.25
CA LEU A 106 -0.63 -8.67 -3.88
C LEU A 106 -0.70 -9.16 -5.33
N THR A 107 -1.91 -9.46 -5.80
CA THR A 107 -2.21 -9.60 -7.23
C THR A 107 -3.27 -8.58 -7.61
N LEU A 108 -2.98 -7.79 -8.64
CA LEU A 108 -3.84 -6.76 -9.19
C LEU A 108 -4.41 -7.20 -10.54
N PRO A 109 -5.69 -6.87 -10.86
CA PRO A 109 -6.21 -7.12 -12.19
C PRO A 109 -5.54 -6.22 -13.25
N PRO A 110 -5.49 -6.62 -14.54
CA PRO A 110 -4.72 -5.93 -15.58
C PRO A 110 -5.07 -4.45 -15.81
N GLY A 111 -6.31 -4.04 -15.54
CA GLY A 111 -6.78 -2.65 -15.72
C GLY A 111 -6.75 -1.81 -14.43
N TYR A 112 -6.14 -2.30 -13.36
CA TYR A 112 -6.26 -1.70 -12.03
C TYR A 112 -5.85 -0.23 -11.97
N PHE A 113 -4.62 0.10 -12.35
CA PHE A 113 -4.11 1.47 -12.24
C PHE A 113 -4.84 2.42 -13.18
N GLU A 114 -5.15 2.01 -14.39
CA GLU A 114 -5.94 2.81 -15.32
C GLU A 114 -7.35 3.07 -14.76
N GLY A 115 -7.98 2.06 -14.17
CA GLY A 115 -9.29 2.18 -13.53
C GLY A 115 -9.29 3.14 -12.34
N ILE A 116 -8.30 3.04 -11.45
CA ILE A 116 -8.13 3.96 -10.30
C ILE A 116 -7.89 5.39 -10.78
N ILE A 117 -7.03 5.59 -11.78
CA ILE A 117 -6.76 6.93 -12.35
C ILE A 117 -8.03 7.53 -12.94
N ARG A 118 -8.83 6.77 -13.70
CA ARG A 118 -10.13 7.24 -14.22
C ARG A 118 -11.08 7.69 -13.10
N LYS A 119 -11.13 6.96 -11.97
CA LYS A 119 -11.93 7.36 -10.80
C LYS A 119 -11.43 8.69 -10.21
N MET A 120 -10.11 8.88 -10.16
CA MET A 120 -9.50 10.12 -9.65
C MET A 120 -9.65 11.28 -10.63
N GLU A 121 -9.62 11.04 -11.93
CA GLU A 121 -9.91 12.07 -12.96
C GLU A 121 -11.36 12.54 -12.89
N ALA A 122 -12.31 11.61 -12.68
CA ALA A 122 -13.73 11.92 -12.54
C ALA A 122 -14.05 12.71 -11.26
N ASP A 123 -13.17 12.67 -10.27
CA ASP A 123 -13.31 13.36 -8.99
C ASP A 123 -12.01 14.08 -8.61
N PRO A 124 -11.86 15.36 -8.98
CA PRO A 124 -10.66 16.15 -8.65
C PRO A 124 -10.39 16.29 -7.16
N ALA A 125 -11.38 16.14 -6.29
CA ALA A 125 -11.21 16.18 -4.84
C ALA A 125 -10.77 14.83 -4.25
N LEU A 126 -10.69 13.75 -5.06
CA LEU A 126 -10.20 12.47 -4.62
C LEU A 126 -8.67 12.48 -4.57
N GLY A 127 -8.12 12.54 -3.35
CA GLY A 127 -6.68 12.60 -3.10
C GLY A 127 -6.04 11.23 -2.92
N GLY A 128 -6.77 10.25 -2.39
CA GLY A 128 -6.28 8.88 -2.18
C GLY A 128 -7.32 7.83 -2.58
N ALA A 129 -6.88 6.75 -3.24
CA ALA A 129 -7.77 5.71 -3.75
C ALA A 129 -7.18 4.30 -3.66
N SER A 130 -8.04 3.28 -3.59
CA SER A 130 -7.71 1.87 -3.82
C SER A 130 -8.93 1.10 -4.32
N GLY A 131 -8.72 -0.12 -4.80
CA GLY A 131 -9.77 -1.14 -4.87
C GLY A 131 -10.03 -1.75 -3.50
N LYS A 132 -11.07 -2.60 -3.38
CA LYS A 132 -11.26 -3.47 -2.22
C LYS A 132 -10.28 -4.64 -2.27
N VAL A 133 -9.87 -5.08 -1.10
CA VAL A 133 -8.89 -6.15 -0.91
C VAL A 133 -9.59 -7.42 -0.46
N PHE A 134 -9.20 -8.53 -1.04
CA PHE A 134 -9.76 -9.85 -0.78
C PHE A 134 -8.65 -10.83 -0.41
N ASN A 135 -8.88 -11.64 0.61
CA ASN A 135 -7.97 -12.71 1.01
C ASN A 135 -8.49 -14.07 0.55
N PRO A 136 -7.65 -14.96 0.03
CA PRO A 136 -8.01 -16.36 -0.19
C PRO A 136 -8.40 -17.06 1.13
N VAL A 137 -9.52 -17.78 1.12
CA VAL A 137 -10.03 -18.50 2.30
C VAL A 137 -10.11 -20.02 2.10
N GLY A 138 -9.47 -20.54 1.04
CA GLY A 138 -9.51 -21.94 0.62
C GLY A 138 -10.54 -22.19 -0.49
N ASP A 139 -10.41 -23.35 -1.16
CA ASP A 139 -11.31 -23.82 -2.24
C ASP A 139 -11.60 -22.81 -3.37
N GLY A 140 -10.66 -21.90 -3.63
CA GLY A 140 -10.81 -20.83 -4.62
C GLY A 140 -11.72 -19.68 -4.18
N ALA A 141 -12.29 -19.73 -2.98
CA ALA A 141 -13.09 -18.64 -2.44
C ALA A 141 -12.20 -17.50 -1.89
N VAL A 142 -12.72 -16.28 -1.95
CA VAL A 142 -12.08 -15.10 -1.39
C VAL A 142 -13.01 -14.37 -0.41
N LYS A 143 -12.43 -13.72 0.59
CA LYS A 143 -13.17 -12.93 1.58
C LYS A 143 -12.67 -11.49 1.57
N GLU A 144 -13.60 -10.53 1.43
CA GLU A 144 -13.28 -9.12 1.50
C GLU A 144 -12.73 -8.73 2.88
N GLU A 145 -11.64 -7.96 2.89
CA GLU A 145 -11.16 -7.29 4.09
C GLU A 145 -12.14 -6.19 4.52
N ARG A 146 -12.40 -6.11 5.82
CA ARG A 146 -13.33 -5.10 6.36
C ARG A 146 -12.69 -3.71 6.37
N ILE A 147 -12.74 -3.01 5.23
CA ILE A 147 -12.31 -1.63 5.09
C ILE A 147 -13.54 -0.80 4.69
N ILE A 148 -13.86 0.25 5.47
CA ILE A 148 -14.96 1.17 5.12
C ILE A 148 -14.63 1.90 3.82
N ASP A 149 -15.66 2.29 3.08
CA ASP A 149 -15.50 2.83 1.72
C ASP A 149 -14.68 4.13 1.65
N ASP A 150 -14.73 4.94 2.72
CA ASP A 150 -13.98 6.19 2.81
C ASP A 150 -12.48 6.00 3.19
N MET A 151 -12.01 4.77 3.30
CA MET A 151 -10.61 4.46 3.61
C MET A 151 -9.94 3.73 2.45
N VAL A 152 -8.65 4.01 2.29
CA VAL A 152 -7.76 3.32 1.34
C VAL A 152 -7.10 2.15 2.05
N SER A 153 -6.85 1.04 1.36
CA SER A 153 -6.16 -0.11 1.94
C SER A 153 -4.70 0.21 2.26
N GLY A 154 -4.23 -0.21 3.46
CA GLY A 154 -2.83 -0.08 3.85
C GLY A 154 -1.87 -0.90 2.96
N ALA A 155 -2.36 -1.98 2.33
CA ALA A 155 -1.57 -2.81 1.43
C ALA A 155 -1.33 -2.16 0.07
N VAL A 156 -2.27 -1.33 -0.40
CA VAL A 156 -2.18 -0.56 -1.65
C VAL A 156 -2.71 0.85 -1.42
N ASN A 157 -1.82 1.82 -1.41
CA ASN A 157 -2.15 3.23 -1.22
C ASN A 157 -1.78 4.02 -2.48
N PHE A 158 -2.78 4.44 -3.25
CA PHE A 158 -2.59 5.23 -4.46
C PHE A 158 -2.99 6.69 -4.18
N TRP A 159 -2.06 7.62 -4.38
CA TRP A 159 -2.23 9.03 -4.03
C TRP A 159 -2.02 9.95 -5.22
N ARG A 160 -2.89 10.97 -5.34
CA ARG A 160 -2.65 12.12 -6.19
C ARG A 160 -1.47 12.93 -5.65
N ARG A 161 -0.53 13.31 -6.52
CA ARG A 161 0.67 14.05 -6.13
C ARG A 161 0.35 15.33 -5.36
N ALA A 162 -0.61 16.13 -5.81
CA ALA A 162 -1.00 17.37 -5.13
C ALA A 162 -1.50 17.11 -3.70
N CYS A 163 -2.29 16.06 -3.48
CA CYS A 163 -2.72 15.66 -2.14
C CYS A 163 -1.53 15.22 -1.29
N TRP A 164 -0.67 14.37 -1.84
CA TRP A 164 0.52 13.86 -1.15
C TRP A 164 1.45 14.97 -0.66
N ASP A 165 1.74 15.94 -1.51
CA ASP A 165 2.59 17.06 -1.17
C ASP A 165 1.96 17.93 -0.08
N GLN A 166 0.64 18.15 -0.13
CA GLN A 166 -0.08 18.95 0.85
C GLN A 166 -0.16 18.29 2.23
N ILE A 167 -0.36 16.96 2.29
CA ILE A 167 -0.40 16.22 3.57
C ILE A 167 0.99 16.00 4.17
N GLY A 168 2.06 16.26 3.44
CA GLY A 168 3.44 16.05 3.86
C GLY A 168 3.84 14.58 4.00
N GLY A 169 3.19 13.68 3.23
CA GLY A 169 3.50 12.26 3.17
C GLY A 169 3.11 11.46 4.42
N TYR A 170 3.72 10.28 4.56
CA TYR A 170 3.50 9.38 5.71
C TYR A 170 4.31 9.78 6.94
N VAL A 171 3.70 9.63 8.10
CA VAL A 171 4.42 9.72 9.39
C VAL A 171 5.08 8.38 9.73
N ARG A 172 6.30 8.39 10.27
CA ARG A 172 7.06 7.17 10.64
C ARG A 172 6.54 6.54 11.93
N MET A 173 5.24 6.19 11.95
CA MET A 173 4.55 5.67 13.13
C MET A 173 3.56 4.55 12.78
N VAL A 174 3.02 3.91 13.81
CA VAL A 174 1.86 3.02 13.67
C VAL A 174 0.65 3.83 13.19
N MET A 175 -0.23 3.24 12.38
CA MET A 175 -1.40 3.91 11.77
C MET A 175 -1.03 5.02 10.77
N TRP A 176 0.18 4.96 10.18
CA TRP A 176 0.67 5.91 9.18
C TRP A 176 -0.30 6.15 8.02
N ASP A 177 -0.97 5.08 7.57
CA ASP A 177 -1.99 5.09 6.52
C ASP A 177 -3.27 5.83 6.97
N GLY A 178 -3.79 5.51 8.15
CA GLY A 178 -4.92 6.21 8.75
C GLY A 178 -4.65 7.68 8.99
N ILE A 179 -3.46 8.02 9.49
CA ILE A 179 -3.04 9.42 9.71
C ILE A 179 -2.99 10.18 8.38
N ALA A 180 -2.44 9.59 7.32
CA ALA A 180 -2.40 10.21 6.00
C ALA A 180 -3.82 10.49 5.47
N MET A 181 -4.76 9.54 5.62
CA MET A 181 -6.16 9.73 5.22
C MET A 181 -6.87 10.82 6.05
N HIS A 182 -6.62 10.89 7.37
CA HIS A 182 -7.17 11.95 8.20
C HIS A 182 -6.60 13.32 7.81
N ARG A 183 -5.30 13.43 7.56
CA ARG A 183 -4.69 14.66 7.05
C ARG A 183 -5.29 15.07 5.70
N ALA A 184 -5.47 14.14 4.77
CA ALA A 184 -6.11 14.44 3.49
C ALA A 184 -7.48 15.08 3.68
N ARG A 185 -8.32 14.54 4.58
CA ARG A 185 -9.63 15.12 4.91
C ARG A 185 -9.55 16.50 5.55
N MET A 186 -8.55 16.74 6.42
CA MET A 186 -8.33 18.07 7.02
C MET A 186 -8.00 19.14 5.97
N PHE A 187 -7.38 18.75 4.85
CA PHE A 187 -7.12 19.63 3.71
C PHE A 187 -8.22 19.62 2.65
N GLY A 188 -9.37 19.01 2.93
CA GLY A 188 -10.54 18.98 2.03
C GLY A 188 -10.49 17.90 0.95
N TRP A 189 -9.49 17.00 0.97
CA TRP A 189 -9.44 15.87 0.07
C TRP A 189 -10.36 14.73 0.52
N ARG A 190 -10.83 13.95 -0.44
CA ARG A 190 -11.53 12.69 -0.19
C ARG A 190 -10.57 11.50 -0.36
N THR A 191 -10.86 10.43 0.37
CA THR A 191 -10.21 9.12 0.19
C THR A 191 -11.28 8.07 -0.02
N ARG A 192 -11.04 7.06 -0.87
CA ARG A 192 -12.06 6.04 -1.16
C ARG A 192 -11.45 4.71 -1.59
N SER A 193 -12.09 3.61 -1.18
CA SER A 193 -11.90 2.29 -1.77
C SER A 193 -13.12 1.87 -2.58
N PHE A 194 -12.90 1.32 -3.79
CA PHE A 194 -13.93 1.01 -4.77
C PHE A 194 -14.20 -0.50 -4.84
N ARG A 195 -15.50 -0.87 -4.98
CA ARG A 195 -15.98 -2.26 -5.09
C ARG A 195 -16.14 -2.72 -6.54
N ASP A 196 -15.64 -1.97 -7.50
CA ASP A 196 -15.69 -2.35 -8.90
C ASP A 196 -14.89 -3.66 -9.09
N LYS A 197 -15.46 -4.64 -9.77
CA LYS A 197 -14.87 -5.98 -9.92
C LYS A 197 -13.49 -5.96 -10.61
N ASP A 198 -13.30 -5.03 -11.52
CA ASP A 198 -12.03 -4.78 -12.22
C ASP A 198 -10.99 -4.04 -11.39
N LEU A 199 -11.32 -3.71 -10.13
CA LEU A 199 -10.42 -3.10 -9.14
C LEU A 199 -10.21 -4.00 -7.90
N GLU A 200 -10.71 -5.23 -7.89
CA GLU A 200 -10.52 -6.17 -6.79
C GLU A 200 -9.06 -6.63 -6.70
N ILE A 201 -8.48 -6.54 -5.51
CA ILE A 201 -7.09 -6.89 -5.23
C ILE A 201 -7.06 -8.17 -4.41
N ILE A 202 -6.24 -9.14 -4.80
CA ILE A 202 -5.99 -10.33 -3.98
C ILE A 202 -4.77 -10.09 -3.11
N HIS A 203 -4.94 -10.20 -1.81
CA HIS A 203 -3.89 -10.12 -0.81
C HIS A 203 -3.63 -11.54 -0.27
N HIS A 204 -2.49 -12.10 -0.60
CA HIS A 204 -2.18 -13.52 -0.35
C HIS A 204 -1.95 -13.86 1.11
N ARG A 205 -1.76 -12.87 1.97
CA ARG A 205 -1.69 -13.03 3.43
C ARG A 205 -2.73 -12.20 4.14
N LEU A 206 -3.22 -12.72 5.28
CA LEU A 206 -4.14 -11.98 6.14
C LEU A 206 -3.44 -10.75 6.73
N MET A 207 -4.11 -9.60 6.70
CA MET A 207 -3.63 -8.36 7.29
C MET A 207 -3.17 -8.57 8.73
N GLY A 208 -1.93 -8.16 9.04
CA GLY A 208 -1.35 -8.27 10.37
C GLY A 208 -0.83 -9.67 10.76
N SER A 209 -0.95 -10.69 9.89
CA SER A 209 -0.41 -12.03 10.14
C SER A 209 1.11 -12.11 10.10
N SER A 210 1.75 -11.09 9.56
CA SER A 210 3.23 -11.02 9.44
C SER A 210 3.97 -10.83 10.78
N HIS A 211 3.26 -10.77 11.93
CA HIS A 211 3.86 -10.61 13.25
C HIS A 211 3.26 -11.60 14.27
N LYS A 212 4.05 -11.89 15.30
CA LYS A 212 4.00 -12.96 16.33
C LYS A 212 2.62 -13.57 16.70
N ASN A 213 1.53 -12.83 16.77
CA ASN A 213 0.14 -13.34 16.96
C ASN A 213 -0.91 -12.22 16.83
N ILE A 214 -2.19 -12.62 16.74
CA ILE A 214 -3.36 -11.73 16.63
C ILE A 214 -3.47 -10.74 17.80
N LEU A 215 -3.15 -11.15 19.03
CA LEU A 215 -3.20 -10.29 20.22
C LEU A 215 -2.21 -9.13 20.09
N HIS A 216 -1.00 -9.39 19.62
CA HIS A 216 -0.01 -8.35 19.40
C HIS A 216 -0.46 -7.33 18.35
N GLY A 217 -1.10 -7.79 17.27
CA GLY A 217 -1.72 -6.92 16.27
C GLY A 217 -2.81 -6.02 16.86
N ARG A 218 -3.68 -6.57 17.72
CA ARG A 218 -4.75 -5.82 18.40
C ARG A 218 -4.21 -4.79 19.39
N MET A 219 -3.20 -5.14 20.19
CA MET A 219 -2.52 -4.19 21.09
C MET A 219 -1.87 -3.03 20.32
N ARG A 220 -1.24 -3.32 19.19
CA ARG A 220 -0.67 -2.30 18.31
C ARG A 220 -1.73 -1.35 17.77
N TRP A 221 -2.89 -1.87 17.41
CA TRP A 221 -4.05 -1.06 16.97
C TRP A 221 -4.53 -0.12 18.08
N GLY A 222 -4.69 -0.63 19.29
CA GLY A 222 -5.07 0.19 20.44
C GLY A 222 -4.07 1.30 20.74
N ARG A 223 -2.76 1.01 20.66
CA ARG A 223 -1.70 2.04 20.75
C ARG A 223 -1.79 3.09 19.66
N GLY A 224 -2.08 2.67 18.42
CA GLY A 224 -2.28 3.59 17.29
C GLY A 224 -3.48 4.52 17.50
N GLN A 225 -4.62 3.99 17.96
CA GLN A 225 -5.81 4.78 18.29
C GLN A 225 -5.53 5.77 19.42
N TRP A 226 -4.82 5.34 20.47
CA TRP A 226 -4.38 6.22 21.55
C TRP A 226 -3.50 7.36 21.03
N PHE A 227 -2.53 7.04 20.18
CA PHE A 227 -1.64 8.02 19.57
C PHE A 227 -2.38 9.04 18.69
N MET A 228 -3.43 8.60 17.97
CA MET A 228 -4.29 9.49 17.20
C MET A 228 -5.25 10.33 18.05
N GLY A 229 -5.20 10.24 19.38
CA GLY A 229 -6.06 10.99 20.28
C GLY A 229 -7.50 10.48 20.37
N CYS A 230 -7.77 9.23 19.99
CA CYS A 230 -9.09 8.63 20.15
C CYS A 230 -9.50 8.60 21.62
N HIS A 231 -10.78 8.88 21.89
CA HIS A 231 -11.30 8.87 23.25
C HIS A 231 -11.14 7.48 23.92
N PRO A 232 -10.68 7.39 25.20
CA PRO A 232 -10.43 6.11 25.87
C PRO A 232 -11.60 5.13 25.85
N LEU A 233 -12.84 5.62 26.02
CA LEU A 233 -14.04 4.77 25.95
C LEU A 233 -14.25 4.19 24.54
N TYR A 234 -13.92 4.94 23.48
CA TYR A 234 -13.96 4.42 22.12
C TYR A 234 -12.92 3.32 21.91
N ILE A 235 -11.72 3.47 22.44
CA ILE A 235 -10.65 2.46 22.36
C ILE A 235 -11.08 1.18 23.06
N LEU A 236 -11.67 1.27 24.25
CA LEU A 236 -12.21 0.14 25.00
C LEU A 236 -13.34 -0.57 24.24
N ALA A 237 -14.34 0.18 23.75
CA ALA A 237 -15.46 -0.37 22.98
C ALA A 237 -14.98 -1.05 21.70
N SER A 238 -14.05 -0.41 20.97
CA SER A 238 -13.41 -0.96 19.77
C SER A 238 -12.60 -2.23 20.07
N GLY A 239 -11.94 -2.29 21.22
CA GLY A 239 -11.22 -3.47 21.71
C GLY A 239 -12.15 -4.66 21.97
N VAL A 240 -13.25 -4.41 22.68
CA VAL A 240 -14.28 -5.44 22.98
C VAL A 240 -14.92 -5.94 21.68
N ASN A 241 -15.36 -5.06 20.79
CA ASN A 241 -15.99 -5.44 19.50
C ASN A 241 -15.06 -6.27 18.58
N ARG A 242 -13.76 -6.24 18.82
CA ARG A 242 -12.77 -7.03 18.06
C ARG A 242 -12.37 -8.33 18.75
N MET A 243 -12.86 -8.60 19.95
CA MET A 243 -12.64 -9.87 20.61
C MET A 243 -13.60 -10.96 20.10
N PHE A 244 -14.71 -10.55 19.53
CA PHE A 244 -15.73 -11.38 18.89
C PHE A 244 -15.73 -11.13 17.36
#